data_f86707d3f3e74f06c8c8ee72e52ce9a1
#
_entry.id   f86707d3f3e74f06c8c8ee72e52ce9a1
#
_cell.length_a   1.000
_cell.length_b   1.000
_cell.length_c   1.000
_cell.angle_alpha   90.00
_cell.angle_beta   90.00
_cell.angle_gamma   90.00
#
_symmetry.space_group_name_H-M   'P 1'
#
loop_
_entity.id
_entity.type
_entity.pdbx_description
1 polymer ?
#
loop_
_entity_poly.entity_id
_entity_poly.type
_entity_poly.pdbx_seq_one_letter_code
_entity_poly.pdbx_strand_id
1 'polypeptide(L)'
;MYKRQVYAEKKNYSIVRDFCGHGLGKVFHDHPSVLHFGKPGEGELLQEGMFFTVEPMINIGDYKVKVLSDGWTAVTSDKSLSAQFEHTVGVTKTGYEIFTLSRKNYTFPPYKKK
;
A
#
# COMPACT_ATOMS: atom_id res chain seq x y z
N MET A 1 -4.52 5.75 -6.80
CA MET A 1 -4.74 4.59 -5.91
C MET A 1 -6.18 4.42 -5.42
N TYR A 2 -7.09 5.32 -5.76
CA TYR A 2 -8.50 5.31 -5.36
C TYR A 2 -9.23 3.96 -5.58
N LYS A 3 -8.87 3.19 -6.59
CA LYS A 3 -9.51 1.88 -6.88
C LYS A 3 -9.37 0.89 -5.72
N ARG A 4 -8.21 0.88 -5.02
CA ARG A 4 -8.00 0.03 -3.84
C ARG A 4 -8.84 0.48 -2.67
N GLN A 5 -8.91 1.80 -2.45
CA GLN A 5 -9.77 2.39 -1.42
C GLN A 5 -11.22 1.97 -1.63
N VAL A 6 -11.77 2.20 -2.82
CA VAL A 6 -13.16 1.82 -3.16
C VAL A 6 -13.39 0.31 -2.98
N TYR A 7 -12.42 -0.52 -3.34
CA TYR A 7 -12.53 -1.96 -3.17
C TYR A 7 -12.57 -2.38 -1.69
N ALA A 8 -11.71 -1.80 -0.84
CA ALA A 8 -11.68 -2.07 0.58
C ALA A 8 -12.95 -1.57 1.29
N GLU A 9 -13.35 -0.32 0.99
CA GLU A 9 -14.54 0.30 1.59
C GLU A 9 -15.84 -0.43 1.23
N LYS A 10 -15.97 -0.95 0.00
CA LYS A 10 -17.10 -1.82 -0.40
C LYS A 10 -17.17 -3.13 0.37
N LYS A 11 -16.09 -3.53 1.04
CA LYS A 11 -16.02 -4.72 1.89
C LYS A 11 -16.03 -4.37 3.39
N ASN A 12 -16.43 -3.14 3.73
CA ASN A 12 -16.48 -2.60 5.09
C ASN A 12 -15.11 -2.55 5.80
N TYR A 13 -14.03 -2.37 5.02
CA TYR A 13 -12.71 -2.06 5.55
C TYR A 13 -12.39 -0.59 5.32
N SER A 14 -11.51 -0.03 6.15
CA SER A 14 -10.96 1.30 5.94
C SER A 14 -9.48 1.26 5.58
N ILE A 15 -9.00 2.33 4.92
CA ILE A 15 -7.58 2.49 4.58
C ILE A 15 -6.99 3.63 5.38
N VAL A 16 -5.90 3.36 6.08
CA VAL A 16 -5.12 4.35 6.82
C VAL A 16 -4.62 5.44 5.88
N ARG A 17 -4.67 6.71 6.34
CA ARG A 17 -4.33 7.90 5.54
C ARG A 17 -3.05 8.58 5.97
N ASP A 18 -2.53 8.24 7.14
CA ASP A 18 -1.33 8.85 7.73
C ASP A 18 -0.03 8.31 7.16
N PHE A 19 -0.10 7.19 6.45
CA PHE A 19 1.04 6.53 5.81
C PHE A 19 0.79 6.33 4.32
N CYS A 20 1.87 6.27 3.56
CA CYS A 20 1.84 6.07 2.11
C CYS A 20 2.99 5.17 1.68
N GLY A 21 2.88 4.62 0.49
CA GLY A 21 4.02 4.07 -0.22
C GLY A 21 4.91 5.18 -0.74
N HIS A 22 6.07 4.83 -1.22
CA HIS A 22 7.11 5.77 -1.61
C HIS A 22 7.84 5.30 -2.88
N GLY A 23 8.44 6.24 -3.57
CA GLY A 23 9.39 5.95 -4.63
C GLY A 23 10.63 5.24 -4.07
N LEU A 24 11.28 4.49 -4.93
CA LEU A 24 12.54 3.81 -4.68
C LEU A 24 13.57 4.29 -5.70
N GLY A 25 14.70 4.81 -5.20
CA GLY A 25 15.77 5.33 -6.04
C GLY A 25 17.12 5.12 -5.39
N LYS A 26 17.94 6.17 -5.35
CA LYS A 26 19.23 6.15 -4.64
C LYS A 26 19.05 6.14 -3.12
N VAL A 27 17.91 6.58 -2.63
CA VAL A 27 17.53 6.55 -1.22
C VAL A 27 16.33 5.61 -1.05
N PHE A 28 16.16 5.08 0.16
CA PHE A 28 15.11 4.10 0.44
C PHE A 28 13.71 4.71 0.33
N HIS A 29 13.50 5.89 0.91
CA HIS A 29 12.25 6.64 0.77
C HIS A 29 12.51 7.80 -0.20
N ASP A 30 12.04 7.68 -1.43
CA ASP A 30 12.21 8.65 -2.49
C ASP A 30 10.85 9.12 -3.03
N HIS A 31 10.86 10.17 -3.84
CA HIS A 31 9.69 10.61 -4.60
C HIS A 31 9.30 9.56 -5.67
N PRO A 32 8.01 9.39 -5.98
CA PRO A 32 6.83 10.09 -5.42
C PRO A 32 6.26 9.42 -4.16
N SER A 33 5.46 10.19 -3.39
CA SER A 33 4.59 9.63 -2.37
C SER A 33 3.41 8.91 -3.02
N VAL A 34 3.20 7.65 -2.65
CA VAL A 34 2.18 6.77 -3.25
C VAL A 34 1.02 6.61 -2.27
N LEU A 35 0.08 7.55 -2.29
CA LEU A 35 -1.09 7.52 -1.41
C LEU A 35 -1.97 6.31 -1.73
N HIS A 36 -2.54 5.70 -0.68
CA HIS A 36 -3.45 4.56 -0.82
C HIS A 36 -4.93 4.96 -0.93
N PHE A 37 -5.21 6.24 -0.87
CA PHE A 37 -6.51 6.89 -1.04
C PHE A 37 -6.41 8.03 -2.05
N GLY A 38 -7.55 8.58 -2.49
CA GLY A 38 -7.57 9.71 -3.43
C GLY A 38 -8.77 9.68 -4.35
N LYS A 39 -8.73 10.56 -5.36
CA LYS A 39 -9.76 10.66 -6.38
C LYS A 39 -9.25 10.23 -7.75
N PRO A 40 -10.16 9.82 -8.66
CA PRO A 40 -9.79 9.54 -10.05
C PRO A 40 -9.16 10.75 -10.73
N GLY A 41 -8.09 10.52 -11.50
CA GLY A 41 -7.42 11.56 -12.27
C GLY A 41 -6.48 12.47 -11.46
N GLU A 42 -6.37 12.24 -10.15
CA GLU A 42 -5.40 12.93 -9.29
C GLU A 42 -4.19 12.02 -9.03
N GLY A 43 -3.03 12.61 -8.82
CA GLY A 43 -1.78 11.94 -8.47
C GLY A 43 -0.72 12.05 -9.55
N GLU A 44 0.42 11.43 -9.26
CA GLU A 44 1.59 11.41 -10.13
C GLU A 44 1.33 10.59 -11.39
N LEU A 45 1.78 11.10 -12.53
CA LEU A 45 1.77 10.35 -13.78
C LEU A 45 2.89 9.30 -13.75
N LEU A 46 2.52 8.02 -13.82
CA LEU A 46 3.48 6.94 -13.84
C LEU A 46 4.26 6.93 -15.16
N GLN A 47 5.59 6.89 -15.06
CA GLN A 47 6.51 6.83 -16.19
C GLN A 47 7.30 5.52 -16.18
N GLU A 48 7.66 5.01 -17.35
CA GLU A 48 8.55 3.86 -17.49
C GLU A 48 9.85 4.08 -16.71
N GLY A 49 10.28 3.05 -15.98
CA GLY A 49 11.47 3.10 -15.13
C GLY A 49 11.23 3.60 -13.71
N MET A 50 10.03 4.05 -13.36
CA MET A 50 9.70 4.36 -11.96
C MET A 50 9.60 3.09 -11.14
N PHE A 51 10.17 3.12 -9.93
CA PHE A 51 10.03 2.09 -8.90
C PHE A 51 9.40 2.70 -7.66
N PHE A 52 8.43 2.01 -7.09
CA PHE A 52 7.75 2.48 -5.87
C PHE A 52 7.13 1.33 -5.09
N THR A 53 6.77 1.60 -3.84
CA THR A 53 6.08 0.65 -2.98
C THR A 53 4.56 0.82 -3.05
N VAL A 54 3.87 -0.28 -2.84
CA VAL A 54 2.43 -0.34 -2.67
C VAL A 54 2.15 -1.11 -1.39
N GLU A 55 1.76 -0.39 -0.32
CA GLU A 55 1.78 -0.89 1.05
C GLU A 55 0.57 -0.45 1.89
N PRO A 56 -0.67 -0.63 1.44
CA PRO A 56 -1.83 -0.16 2.16
C PRO A 56 -1.98 -0.84 3.52
N MET A 57 -2.20 -0.03 4.57
CA MET A 57 -2.67 -0.50 5.86
C MET A 57 -4.19 -0.53 5.86
N ILE A 58 -4.78 -1.68 6.11
CA ILE A 58 -6.22 -1.91 6.02
C ILE A 58 -6.75 -2.31 7.39
N ASN A 59 -7.70 -1.51 7.91
CA ASN A 59 -8.32 -1.70 9.21
C ASN A 59 -9.73 -2.31 9.07
N ILE A 60 -10.13 -3.12 10.04
CA ILE A 60 -11.53 -3.58 10.17
C ILE A 60 -12.44 -2.44 10.61
N GLY A 61 -11.94 -1.51 11.45
CA GLY A 61 -12.68 -0.37 11.98
C GLY A 61 -12.36 0.94 11.25
N ASP A 62 -12.20 2.03 12.01
CA ASP A 62 -11.89 3.37 11.49
C ASP A 62 -10.47 3.43 10.92
N TYR A 63 -10.26 4.32 9.96
CA TYR A 63 -8.95 4.54 9.32
C TYR A 63 -7.92 5.24 10.21
N LYS A 64 -8.34 5.81 11.32
CA LYS A 64 -7.47 6.58 12.21
C LYS A 64 -6.48 5.72 12.96
N VAL A 65 -5.26 6.23 13.08
CA VAL A 65 -4.17 5.59 13.81
C VAL A 65 -3.57 6.53 14.87
N LYS A 66 -2.80 5.96 15.77
CA LYS A 66 -1.97 6.67 16.76
C LYS A 66 -0.57 6.12 16.71
N VAL A 67 0.42 7.01 16.71
CA VAL A 67 1.80 6.63 16.93
C VAL A 67 2.06 6.62 18.44
N LEU A 68 2.67 5.56 18.93
CA LEU A 68 2.99 5.42 20.35
C LEU A 68 4.19 6.28 20.77
N SER A 69 4.46 6.30 22.07
CA SER A 69 5.54 7.12 22.66
C SER A 69 6.94 6.74 22.20
N ASP A 70 7.13 5.56 21.60
CA ASP A 70 8.39 5.15 20.98
C ASP A 70 8.67 5.89 19.65
N GLY A 71 7.70 6.68 19.15
CA GLY A 71 7.80 7.42 17.89
C GLY A 71 7.79 6.55 16.63
N TRP A 72 7.52 5.26 16.77
CA TRP A 72 7.58 4.28 15.68
C TRP A 72 6.31 3.43 15.55
N THR A 73 5.86 2.82 16.63
CA THR A 73 4.75 1.89 16.61
C THR A 73 3.43 2.61 16.33
N ALA A 74 2.76 2.26 15.24
CA ALA A 74 1.42 2.74 14.91
C ALA A 74 0.37 1.69 15.26
N VAL A 75 -0.70 2.12 15.92
CA VAL A 75 -1.84 1.28 16.30
C VAL A 75 -3.15 1.92 15.85
N THR A 76 -4.19 1.13 15.61
CA THR A 76 -5.52 1.65 15.30
C THR A 76 -6.08 2.43 16.49
N SER A 77 -6.69 3.59 16.25
CA SER A 77 -7.23 4.44 17.32
C SER A 77 -8.39 3.78 18.07
N ASP A 78 -9.15 2.93 17.39
CA ASP A 78 -10.31 2.21 17.90
C ASP A 78 -9.97 0.78 18.38
N LYS A 79 -8.68 0.39 18.37
CA LYS A 79 -8.18 -0.94 18.74
C LYS A 79 -8.68 -2.07 17.83
N SER A 80 -9.22 -1.77 16.66
CA SER A 80 -9.59 -2.76 15.66
C SER A 80 -8.34 -3.43 15.06
N LEU A 81 -8.52 -4.61 14.45
CA LEU A 81 -7.44 -5.30 13.76
C LEU A 81 -7.05 -4.57 12.48
N SER A 82 -5.77 -4.58 12.18
CA SER A 82 -5.19 -4.03 10.96
C SER A 82 -4.27 -5.05 10.30
N ALA A 83 -4.17 -4.99 8.97
CA ALA A 83 -3.22 -5.77 8.20
C ALA A 83 -2.55 -4.89 7.15
N GLN A 84 -1.26 -5.16 6.90
CA GLN A 84 -0.47 -4.51 5.86
C GLN A 84 0.26 -5.56 5.05
N PHE A 85 0.27 -5.35 3.73
CA PHE A 85 1.11 -6.09 2.78
C PHE A 85 1.75 -5.10 1.84
N GLU A 86 3.02 -5.33 1.55
CA GLU A 86 3.81 -4.46 0.70
C GLU A 86 4.32 -5.19 -0.53
N HIS A 87 4.27 -4.49 -1.66
CA HIS A 87 4.97 -4.89 -2.88
C HIS A 87 5.80 -3.74 -3.43
N THR A 88 7.01 -4.07 -3.89
CA THR A 88 7.80 -3.22 -4.75
C THR A 88 7.37 -3.45 -6.20
N VAL A 89 7.05 -2.37 -6.90
CA VAL A 89 6.55 -2.38 -8.27
C VAL A 89 7.42 -1.51 -9.15
N GLY A 90 7.76 -2.02 -10.33
CA GLY A 90 8.40 -1.23 -11.40
C GLY A 90 7.45 -0.99 -12.56
N VAL A 91 7.47 0.22 -13.12
CA VAL A 91 6.70 0.58 -14.31
C VAL A 91 7.49 0.18 -15.56
N THR A 92 6.87 -0.61 -16.42
CA THR A 92 7.45 -1.02 -17.70
C THR A 92 6.76 -0.31 -18.86
N LYS A 93 7.32 -0.42 -20.06
CA LYS A 93 6.73 0.15 -21.28
C LYS A 93 5.30 -0.28 -21.55
N THR A 94 4.93 -1.49 -21.15
CA THR A 94 3.61 -2.09 -21.45
C THR A 94 2.78 -2.39 -20.22
N GLY A 95 3.25 -2.02 -19.02
CA GLY A 95 2.54 -2.32 -17.78
C GLY A 95 3.41 -2.18 -16.53
N TYR A 96 3.54 -3.25 -15.77
CA TYR A 96 4.29 -3.25 -14.51
C TYR A 96 4.92 -4.61 -14.22
N GLU A 97 5.92 -4.60 -13.35
CA GLU A 97 6.54 -5.80 -12.77
C GLU A 97 6.49 -5.71 -11.24
N ILE A 98 6.24 -6.84 -10.57
CA ILE A 98 6.25 -6.94 -9.11
C ILE A 98 7.50 -7.71 -8.69
N PHE A 99 8.41 -7.06 -7.95
CA PHE A 99 9.71 -7.63 -7.56
C PHE A 99 9.65 -8.47 -6.28
N THR A 100 8.60 -8.33 -5.49
CA THR A 100 8.43 -8.97 -4.19
C THR A 100 7.38 -10.09 -4.19
N LEU A 101 7.21 -10.77 -5.31
CA LEU A 101 6.34 -11.93 -5.40
C LEU A 101 6.90 -13.09 -4.56
N SER A 102 6.00 -13.88 -3.98
CA SER A 102 6.38 -15.06 -3.22
C SER A 102 7.14 -16.07 -4.07
N ARG A 103 8.36 -16.43 -3.66
CA ARG A 103 9.17 -17.50 -4.30
C ARG A 103 8.53 -18.89 -4.18
N LYS A 104 7.54 -19.04 -3.28
CA LYS A 104 6.78 -20.29 -3.06
C LYS A 104 5.47 -20.33 -3.85
N ASN A 105 5.25 -19.40 -4.79
CA ASN A 105 4.01 -19.25 -5.56
C ASN A 105 2.75 -18.99 -4.69
N TYR A 106 2.92 -18.41 -3.52
CA TYR A 106 1.80 -17.94 -2.71
C TYR A 106 1.33 -16.58 -3.24
N THR A 107 0.43 -16.58 -4.21
CA THR A 107 0.01 -15.35 -4.92
C THR A 107 -1.30 -14.75 -4.41
N PHE A 108 -2.14 -15.56 -3.76
CA PHE A 108 -3.43 -15.12 -3.20
C PHE A 108 -3.76 -15.82 -1.89
N PRO A 109 -4.41 -15.12 -0.93
CA PRO A 109 -5.04 -15.79 0.19
C PRO A 109 -6.07 -16.83 -0.29
N PRO A 110 -6.16 -17.99 0.34
CA PRO A 110 -5.48 -18.46 1.54
C PRO A 110 -4.07 -19.02 1.32
N TYR A 111 -3.26 -18.43 0.45
CA TYR A 111 -1.86 -18.79 0.17
C TYR A 111 -1.64 -20.28 -0.13
N LYS A 112 -2.55 -20.86 -0.88
CA LYS A 112 -2.41 -22.23 -1.38
C LYS A 112 -1.38 -22.25 -2.50
N LYS A 113 -0.49 -23.23 -2.47
CA LYS A 113 0.41 -23.54 -3.59
C LYS A 113 -0.47 -23.81 -4.82
N LYS A 114 -0.20 -23.12 -5.92
CA LYS A 114 -0.79 -23.49 -7.22
C LYS A 114 -0.21 -24.79 -7.69
#